data_076603d47e0d0e059a4b2e0a8aabcccf
#
_entry.id   076603d47e0d0e059a4b2e0a8aabcccf
#
_cell.length_a   1.000
_cell.length_b   1.000
_cell.length_c   1.000
_cell.angle_alpha   90.00
_cell.angle_beta   90.00
_cell.angle_gamma   90.00
#
_symmetry.space_group_name_H-M   'P 1'
#
loop_
_entity.id
_entity.type
_entity.pdbx_description
1 polymer ?
#
loop_
_entity_poly.entity_id
_entity_poly.type
_entity_poly.pdbx_seq_one_letter_code
_entity_poly.pdbx_strand_id
1 'polypeptide(L)'
;TLDELKQGFSGQKFVQKGMQENAQARKQTEEVYNALLESRQQVTELFSRLQNGSVTRQPVKPDIALLDTDPIGYVEQNARFEQNMAAYQNEMQQFQQVQNDQLHAQNLALEAHRNQEMTKLLEIMPDLADPSKGKVMKEQMLAVGTEYGYGAEEISAIVDHRAIRVLEDARKYREIVAGK
;
A
#
# COMPACT_ATOMS: atom_id res chain seq x y z
N THR A 1 -21.45 31.07 32.79
CA THR A 1 -20.92 32.27 32.08
C THR A 1 -20.67 31.95 30.60
N LEU A 2 -20.56 32.99 29.76
CA LEU A 2 -20.35 32.83 28.31
C LEU A 2 -19.03 32.10 27.99
N ASP A 3 -18.03 32.19 28.89
CA ASP A 3 -16.74 31.50 28.77
C ASP A 3 -16.82 30.01 29.11
N GLU A 4 -17.66 29.62 30.07
CA GLU A 4 -17.94 28.20 30.37
C GLU A 4 -18.67 27.51 29.21
N LEU A 5 -19.60 28.23 28.55
CA LEU A 5 -20.26 27.72 27.34
C LEU A 5 -19.28 27.55 26.17
N LYS A 6 -18.36 28.48 25.97
CA LYS A 6 -17.32 28.36 24.94
C LYS A 6 -16.34 27.22 25.22
N GLN A 7 -15.94 27.03 26.47
CA GLN A 7 -15.08 25.90 26.87
C GLN A 7 -15.79 24.55 26.73
N GLY A 8 -17.07 24.46 27.12
CA GLY A 8 -17.88 23.26 26.92
C GLY A 8 -18.05 22.92 25.45
N PHE A 9 -18.28 23.90 24.59
CA PHE A 9 -18.47 23.71 23.15
C PHE A 9 -17.17 23.34 22.45
N SER A 10 -16.02 23.89 22.86
CA SER A 10 -14.70 23.52 22.34
C SER A 10 -14.31 22.11 22.77
N GLY A 11 -14.62 21.71 24.02
CA GLY A 11 -14.41 20.35 24.52
C GLY A 11 -15.25 19.31 23.79
N GLN A 12 -16.53 19.59 23.52
CA GLN A 12 -17.39 18.70 22.73
C GLN A 12 -16.89 18.52 21.30
N LYS A 13 -16.46 19.60 20.64
CA LYS A 13 -15.87 19.52 19.30
C LYS A 13 -14.60 18.69 19.29
N PHE A 14 -13.74 18.84 20.29
CA PHE A 14 -12.52 18.07 20.42
C PHE A 14 -12.80 16.58 20.61
N VAL A 15 -13.74 16.23 21.50
CA VAL A 15 -14.16 14.84 21.72
C VAL A 15 -14.80 14.26 20.46
N GLN A 16 -15.66 15.02 19.79
CA GLN A 16 -16.33 14.57 18.56
C GLN A 16 -15.32 14.36 17.41
N LYS A 17 -14.33 15.25 17.27
CA LYS A 17 -13.24 15.09 16.32
C LYS A 17 -12.41 13.85 16.62
N GLY A 18 -12.00 13.65 17.87
CA GLY A 18 -11.26 12.45 18.30
C GLY A 18 -12.05 11.15 18.09
N MET A 19 -13.36 11.15 18.30
CA MET A 19 -14.23 10.01 17.99
C MET A 19 -14.28 9.72 16.49
N GLN A 20 -14.37 10.75 15.63
CA GLN A 20 -14.37 10.60 14.19
C GLN A 20 -13.02 10.08 13.67
N GLU A 21 -11.92 10.63 14.16
CA GLU A 21 -10.56 10.18 13.80
C GLU A 21 -10.33 8.71 14.22
N ASN A 22 -10.76 8.32 15.43
CA ASN A 22 -10.69 6.94 15.89
C ASN A 22 -11.57 6.00 15.05
N ALA A 23 -12.78 6.43 14.70
CA ALA A 23 -13.67 5.63 13.86
C ALA A 23 -13.08 5.46 12.46
N GLN A 24 -12.50 6.50 11.90
CA GLN A 24 -11.83 6.44 10.59
C GLN A 24 -10.59 5.55 10.62
N ALA A 25 -9.76 5.65 11.66
CA ALA A 25 -8.58 4.79 11.85
C ALA A 25 -8.97 3.31 11.99
N ARG A 26 -10.04 3.02 12.75
CA ARG A 26 -10.57 1.63 12.86
C ARG A 26 -11.06 1.12 11.51
N LYS A 27 -11.79 1.94 10.76
CA LYS A 27 -12.29 1.57 9.43
C LYS A 27 -11.13 1.26 8.47
N GLN A 28 -10.11 2.11 8.43
CA GLN A 28 -8.92 1.88 7.62
C GLN A 28 -8.18 0.60 8.03
N THR A 29 -8.04 0.35 9.34
CA THR A 29 -7.41 -0.88 9.84
C THR A 29 -8.20 -2.11 9.43
N GLU A 30 -9.53 -2.06 9.49
CA GLU A 30 -10.43 -3.14 9.07
C GLU A 30 -10.34 -3.38 7.56
N GLU A 31 -10.32 -2.32 6.75
CA GLU A 31 -10.14 -2.41 5.29
C GLU A 31 -8.81 -3.07 4.92
N VAL A 32 -7.70 -2.64 5.55
CA VAL A 32 -6.38 -3.25 5.34
C VAL A 32 -6.37 -4.71 5.77
N TYR A 33 -6.94 -5.02 6.94
CA TYR A 33 -7.00 -6.40 7.44
C TYR A 33 -7.78 -7.30 6.49
N ASN A 34 -8.96 -6.85 6.05
CA ASN A 34 -9.80 -7.61 5.13
C ASN A 34 -9.12 -7.82 3.77
N ALA A 35 -8.49 -6.78 3.21
CA ALA A 35 -7.77 -6.87 1.95
C ALA A 35 -6.58 -7.85 2.04
N LEU A 36 -5.82 -7.83 3.14
CA LEU A 36 -4.72 -8.76 3.36
C LEU A 36 -5.20 -10.21 3.56
N LEU A 37 -6.30 -10.39 4.29
CA LEU A 37 -6.90 -11.71 4.51
C LEU A 37 -7.38 -12.32 3.20
N GLU A 38 -8.10 -11.54 2.40
CA GLU A 38 -8.62 -11.95 1.10
C GLU A 38 -7.50 -12.27 0.11
N SER A 39 -6.49 -11.41 0.01
CA SER A 39 -5.29 -11.64 -0.80
C SER A 39 -4.56 -12.93 -0.39
N ARG A 40 -4.42 -13.17 0.92
CA ARG A 40 -3.80 -14.40 1.44
C ARG A 40 -4.61 -15.64 1.07
N GLN A 41 -5.93 -15.59 1.14
CA GLN A 41 -6.80 -16.70 0.75
C GLN A 41 -6.65 -17.01 -0.74
N GLN A 42 -6.68 -16.00 -1.59
CA GLN A 42 -6.51 -16.14 -3.05
C GLN A 42 -5.15 -16.75 -3.41
N VAL A 43 -4.06 -16.27 -2.80
CA VAL A 43 -2.71 -16.83 -3.00
C VAL A 43 -2.63 -18.29 -2.54
N THR A 44 -3.26 -18.62 -1.40
CA THR A 44 -3.27 -19.99 -0.88
C THR A 44 -4.04 -20.94 -1.79
N GLU A 45 -5.18 -20.50 -2.32
CA GLU A 45 -5.98 -21.26 -3.28
C GLU A 45 -5.20 -21.49 -4.58
N LEU A 46 -4.57 -20.43 -5.10
CA LEU A 46 -3.74 -20.51 -6.28
C LEU A 46 -2.59 -21.50 -6.10
N PHE A 47 -1.90 -21.44 -4.98
CA PHE A 47 -0.81 -22.36 -4.64
C PHE A 47 -1.29 -23.81 -4.54
N SER A 48 -2.45 -24.05 -3.95
CA SER A 48 -3.09 -25.36 -3.87
C SER A 48 -3.40 -25.91 -5.27
N ARG A 49 -3.92 -25.07 -6.18
CA ARG A 49 -4.19 -25.46 -7.57
C ARG A 49 -2.91 -25.81 -8.34
N LEU A 50 -1.85 -25.03 -8.12
CA LEU A 50 -0.53 -25.31 -8.70
C LEU A 50 0.04 -26.65 -8.21
N GLN A 51 -0.02 -26.94 -6.92
CA GLN A 51 0.46 -28.19 -6.34
C GLN A 51 -0.30 -29.41 -6.84
N ASN A 52 -1.60 -29.28 -7.03
CA ASN A 52 -2.45 -30.35 -7.51
C ASN A 52 -2.38 -30.55 -9.04
N GLY A 53 -1.53 -29.81 -9.75
CA GLY A 53 -1.39 -29.89 -11.19
C GLY A 53 -2.65 -29.46 -11.96
N SER A 54 -3.54 -28.71 -11.30
CA SER A 54 -4.82 -28.24 -11.86
C SER A 54 -4.65 -26.97 -12.70
N VAL A 55 -3.42 -26.58 -13.02
CA VAL A 55 -3.17 -25.41 -13.87
C VAL A 55 -3.19 -25.83 -15.33
N THR A 56 -4.03 -25.16 -16.08
CA THR A 56 -4.18 -25.42 -17.50
C THR A 56 -2.90 -25.06 -18.26
N ARG A 57 -2.35 -26.00 -19.00
CA ARG A 57 -1.24 -25.71 -19.92
C ARG A 57 -1.78 -24.96 -21.12
N GLN A 58 -0.95 -24.08 -21.70
CA GLN A 58 -1.33 -23.38 -22.93
C GLN A 58 -1.65 -24.40 -24.02
N PRO A 59 -2.87 -24.37 -24.55
CA PRO A 59 -3.32 -25.29 -25.59
C PRO A 59 -2.52 -25.09 -26.89
N VAL A 60 -2.21 -26.16 -27.55
CA VAL A 60 -1.53 -26.13 -28.85
C VAL A 60 -2.58 -26.26 -29.95
N LYS A 61 -2.53 -25.40 -30.96
CA LYS A 61 -3.46 -25.41 -32.10
C LYS A 61 -3.20 -26.68 -32.91
N PRO A 62 -4.29 -27.36 -33.39
CA PRO A 62 -4.16 -28.49 -34.28
C PRO A 62 -3.40 -28.15 -35.57
N ASP A 63 -2.63 -29.12 -36.07
CA ASP A 63 -1.94 -28.96 -37.35
C ASP A 63 -2.94 -28.87 -38.51
N ILE A 64 -2.81 -27.82 -39.31
CA ILE A 64 -3.69 -27.58 -40.46
C ILE A 64 -3.58 -28.68 -41.53
N ALA A 65 -2.46 -29.39 -41.59
CA ALA A 65 -2.26 -30.52 -42.49
C ALA A 65 -3.23 -31.68 -42.24
N LEU A 66 -3.84 -31.74 -41.03
CA LEU A 66 -4.91 -32.70 -40.74
C LEU A 66 -6.16 -32.50 -41.61
N LEU A 67 -6.38 -31.28 -42.12
CA LEU A 67 -7.53 -31.03 -43.01
C LEU A 67 -7.47 -31.87 -44.29
N ASP A 68 -6.29 -32.18 -44.78
CA ASP A 68 -6.10 -32.96 -46.01
C ASP A 68 -6.22 -34.48 -45.77
N THR A 69 -5.90 -34.93 -44.54
CA THR A 69 -5.82 -36.36 -44.23
C THR A 69 -6.98 -36.85 -43.36
N ASP A 70 -7.46 -36.04 -42.43
CA ASP A 70 -8.56 -36.31 -41.51
C ASP A 70 -9.34 -35.01 -41.16
N PRO A 71 -10.22 -34.53 -42.07
CA PRO A 71 -10.97 -33.30 -41.84
C PRO A 71 -11.88 -33.33 -40.60
N ILE A 72 -12.45 -34.50 -40.29
CA ILE A 72 -13.34 -34.68 -39.14
C ILE A 72 -12.53 -34.59 -37.84
N GLY A 73 -11.41 -35.27 -37.79
CA GLY A 73 -10.47 -35.20 -36.64
C GLY A 73 -9.94 -33.81 -36.43
N TYR A 74 -9.68 -33.03 -37.49
CA TYR A 74 -9.29 -31.63 -37.36
C TYR A 74 -10.38 -30.78 -36.66
N VAL A 75 -11.64 -30.93 -37.09
CA VAL A 75 -12.78 -30.19 -36.53
C VAL A 75 -12.94 -30.52 -35.03
N GLU A 76 -12.85 -31.78 -34.65
CA GLU A 76 -12.94 -32.19 -33.25
C GLU A 76 -11.77 -31.61 -32.43
N GLN A 77 -10.54 -31.70 -32.92
CA GLN A 77 -9.36 -31.17 -32.24
C GLN A 77 -9.42 -29.64 -32.12
N ASN A 78 -9.90 -28.96 -33.15
CA ASN A 78 -10.06 -27.50 -33.12
C ASN A 78 -11.14 -27.09 -32.13
N ALA A 79 -12.27 -27.78 -32.05
CA ALA A 79 -13.30 -27.51 -31.05
C ALA A 79 -12.76 -27.68 -29.60
N ARG A 80 -11.98 -28.75 -29.37
CA ARG A 80 -11.30 -28.97 -28.08
C ARG A 80 -10.25 -27.89 -27.78
N PHE A 81 -9.50 -27.49 -28.79
CA PHE A 81 -8.53 -26.38 -28.67
C PHE A 81 -9.21 -25.08 -28.25
N GLU A 82 -10.34 -24.72 -28.89
CA GLU A 82 -11.08 -23.50 -28.54
C GLU A 82 -11.62 -23.52 -27.11
N GLN A 83 -12.19 -24.66 -26.68
CA GLN A 83 -12.62 -24.84 -25.30
C GLN A 83 -11.47 -24.71 -24.28
N ASN A 84 -10.36 -25.39 -24.56
CA ASN A 84 -9.19 -25.35 -23.69
C ASN A 84 -8.54 -23.97 -23.68
N MET A 85 -8.54 -23.27 -24.82
CA MET A 85 -8.01 -21.91 -24.92
C MET A 85 -8.86 -20.92 -24.09
N ALA A 86 -10.19 -21.04 -24.16
CA ALA A 86 -11.07 -20.23 -23.32
C ALA A 86 -10.86 -20.49 -21.83
N ALA A 87 -10.69 -21.75 -21.41
CA ALA A 87 -10.36 -22.11 -20.04
C ALA A 87 -9.00 -21.55 -19.61
N TYR A 88 -7.99 -21.67 -20.45
CA TYR A 88 -6.65 -21.11 -20.21
C TYR A 88 -6.68 -19.59 -20.06
N GLN A 89 -7.38 -18.89 -20.96
CA GLN A 89 -7.51 -17.43 -20.87
C GLN A 89 -8.21 -16.98 -19.60
N ASN A 90 -9.28 -17.68 -19.20
CA ASN A 90 -9.98 -17.38 -17.94
C ASN A 90 -9.06 -17.59 -16.73
N GLU A 91 -8.29 -18.67 -16.73
CA GLU A 91 -7.32 -18.94 -15.67
C GLU A 91 -6.22 -17.86 -15.61
N MET A 92 -5.69 -17.44 -16.76
CA MET A 92 -4.70 -16.35 -16.81
C MET A 92 -5.26 -15.03 -16.31
N GLN A 93 -6.53 -14.72 -16.58
CA GLN A 93 -7.19 -13.54 -16.00
C GLN A 93 -7.31 -13.64 -14.48
N GLN A 94 -7.65 -14.82 -13.95
CA GLN A 94 -7.69 -15.03 -12.50
C GLN A 94 -6.31 -14.84 -11.87
N PHE A 95 -5.24 -15.32 -12.49
CA PHE A 95 -3.86 -15.07 -12.00
C PHE A 95 -3.51 -13.58 -11.95
N GLN A 96 -3.84 -12.85 -13.02
CA GLN A 96 -3.62 -11.41 -13.04
C GLN A 96 -4.42 -10.68 -11.97
N GLN A 97 -5.67 -11.11 -11.76
CA GLN A 97 -6.51 -10.54 -10.70
C GLN A 97 -5.88 -10.75 -9.31
N VAL A 98 -5.46 -11.98 -8.99
CA VAL A 98 -4.80 -12.29 -7.71
C VAL A 98 -3.54 -11.44 -7.50
N GLN A 99 -2.73 -11.23 -8.56
CA GLN A 99 -1.55 -10.36 -8.47
C GLN A 99 -1.92 -8.91 -8.21
N ASN A 100 -2.95 -8.40 -8.88
CA ASN A 100 -3.44 -7.03 -8.70
C ASN A 100 -3.99 -6.83 -7.28
N ASP A 101 -4.78 -7.78 -6.78
CA ASP A 101 -5.36 -7.73 -5.44
C ASP A 101 -4.27 -7.78 -4.36
N GLN A 102 -3.22 -8.59 -4.58
CA GLN A 102 -2.06 -8.64 -3.70
C GLN A 102 -1.31 -7.29 -3.65
N LEU A 103 -1.07 -6.70 -4.82
CA LEU A 103 -0.42 -5.40 -4.91
C LEU A 103 -1.28 -4.30 -4.26
N HIS A 104 -2.59 -4.34 -4.49
CA HIS A 104 -3.53 -3.42 -3.86
C HIS A 104 -3.50 -3.53 -2.33
N ALA A 105 -3.58 -4.75 -1.79
CA ALA A 105 -3.51 -4.99 -0.35
C ALA A 105 -2.19 -4.49 0.27
N GLN A 106 -1.05 -4.70 -0.42
CA GLN A 106 0.24 -4.17 0.01
C GLN A 106 0.27 -2.65 0.03
N ASN A 107 -0.26 -2.00 -0.99
CA ASN A 107 -0.32 -0.54 -1.07
C ASN A 107 -1.20 0.04 0.04
N LEU A 108 -2.37 -0.55 0.30
CA LEU A 108 -3.24 -0.14 1.41
C LEU A 108 -2.53 -0.27 2.76
N ALA A 109 -1.80 -1.36 2.99
CA ALA A 109 -1.04 -1.56 4.21
C ALA A 109 0.07 -0.52 4.37
N LEU A 110 0.77 -0.19 3.28
CA LEU A 110 1.82 0.82 3.28
C LEU A 110 1.26 2.23 3.54
N GLU A 111 0.14 2.58 2.92
CA GLU A 111 -0.53 3.86 3.15
C GLU A 111 -1.04 3.99 4.59
N ALA A 112 -1.66 2.94 5.13
CA ALA A 112 -2.10 2.90 6.52
C ALA A 112 -0.92 3.09 7.49
N HIS A 113 0.20 2.43 7.24
CA HIS A 113 1.41 2.59 8.03
C HIS A 113 1.95 4.02 7.95
N ARG A 114 2.06 4.60 6.75
CA ARG A 114 2.49 6.01 6.57
C ARG A 114 1.60 6.99 7.31
N ASN A 115 0.28 6.80 7.23
CA ASN A 115 -0.67 7.66 7.92
C ASN A 115 -0.54 7.56 9.45
N GLN A 116 -0.33 6.36 9.99
CA GLN A 116 -0.08 6.16 11.42
C GLN A 116 1.21 6.84 11.87
N GLU A 117 2.29 6.67 11.13
CA GLU A 117 3.58 7.28 11.45
C GLU A 117 3.52 8.80 11.34
N MET A 118 2.80 9.34 10.33
CA MET A 118 2.56 10.78 10.19
C MET A 118 1.76 11.33 11.37
N THR A 119 0.71 10.63 11.81
CA THR A 119 -0.10 11.04 12.98
C THR A 119 0.78 11.15 14.23
N LYS A 120 1.58 10.12 14.52
CA LYS A 120 2.53 10.13 15.65
C LYS A 120 3.57 11.25 15.54
N LEU A 121 4.03 11.51 14.30
CA LEU A 121 4.99 12.58 14.05
C LEU A 121 4.39 13.95 14.35
N LEU A 122 3.16 14.21 13.92
CA LEU A 122 2.46 15.49 14.16
C LEU A 122 2.08 15.69 15.62
N GLU A 123 1.85 14.62 16.40
CA GLU A 123 1.68 14.69 17.86
C GLU A 123 2.94 15.20 18.56
N ILE A 124 4.12 14.80 18.08
CA ILE A 124 5.43 15.16 18.67
C ILE A 124 5.93 16.49 18.11
N MET A 125 5.66 16.75 16.83
CA MET A 125 6.18 17.90 16.07
C MET A 125 5.02 18.62 15.33
N PRO A 126 4.13 19.29 16.07
CA PRO A 126 2.93 19.93 15.47
C PRO A 126 3.27 21.03 14.46
N ASP A 127 4.43 21.67 14.58
CA ASP A 127 4.89 22.70 13.63
C ASP A 127 5.09 22.14 12.19
N LEU A 128 5.26 20.84 12.03
CA LEU A 128 5.31 20.21 10.70
C LEU A 128 3.99 20.29 9.94
N ALA A 129 2.86 20.48 10.64
CA ALA A 129 1.54 20.67 10.03
C ALA A 129 1.38 22.09 9.44
N ASP A 130 2.16 23.06 9.89
CA ASP A 130 2.16 24.41 9.32
C ASP A 130 2.89 24.42 7.97
N PRO A 131 2.24 24.86 6.87
CA PRO A 131 2.86 24.82 5.55
C PRO A 131 4.19 25.57 5.44
N SER A 132 4.31 26.69 6.16
CA SER A 132 5.52 27.54 6.13
C SER A 132 6.63 26.97 7.00
N LYS A 133 6.30 26.67 8.26
CA LYS A 133 7.27 26.12 9.22
C LYS A 133 7.71 24.71 8.84
N GLY A 134 6.76 23.87 8.45
CA GLY A 134 7.01 22.48 8.07
C GLY A 134 7.93 22.36 6.87
N LYS A 135 7.80 23.27 5.89
CA LYS A 135 8.72 23.32 4.75
C LYS A 135 10.16 23.63 5.19
N VAL A 136 10.34 24.67 5.98
CA VAL A 136 11.66 25.08 6.48
C VAL A 136 12.30 23.97 7.35
N MET A 137 11.51 23.34 8.24
CA MET A 137 11.98 22.22 9.06
C MET A 137 12.45 21.05 8.22
N LYS A 138 11.70 20.68 7.19
CA LYS A 138 12.09 19.59 6.28
C LYS A 138 13.38 19.89 5.53
N GLU A 139 13.53 21.11 5.01
CA GLU A 139 14.74 21.54 4.32
C GLU A 139 15.96 21.51 5.25
N GLN A 140 15.80 21.95 6.49
CA GLN A 140 16.86 21.93 7.51
C GLN A 140 17.23 20.50 7.94
N MET A 141 16.24 19.63 8.15
CA MET A 141 16.49 18.22 8.47
C MET A 141 17.20 17.50 7.31
N LEU A 142 16.81 17.82 6.07
CA LEU A 142 17.48 17.30 4.88
C LEU A 142 18.95 17.73 4.82
N ALA A 143 19.23 18.99 5.08
CA ALA A 143 20.61 19.51 5.10
C ALA A 143 21.45 18.80 6.16
N VAL A 144 20.94 18.65 7.39
CA VAL A 144 21.64 17.96 8.46
C VAL A 144 21.86 16.47 8.12
N GLY A 145 20.87 15.78 7.61
CA GLY A 145 21.02 14.37 7.21
C GLY A 145 22.08 14.20 6.11
N THR A 146 22.13 15.13 5.15
CA THR A 146 23.16 15.13 4.10
C THR A 146 24.58 15.34 4.66
N GLU A 147 24.73 16.16 5.68
CA GLU A 147 26.01 16.32 6.38
C GLU A 147 26.48 15.04 7.11
N TYR A 148 25.54 14.19 7.55
CA TYR A 148 25.83 12.86 8.09
C TYR A 148 26.05 11.79 7.03
N GLY A 149 25.97 12.15 5.73
CA GLY A 149 26.27 11.26 4.61
C GLY A 149 25.05 10.55 4.01
N TYR A 150 23.84 10.89 4.46
CA TYR A 150 22.63 10.34 3.85
C TYR A 150 22.32 11.01 2.51
N GLY A 151 21.86 10.25 1.53
CA GLY A 151 21.32 10.78 0.29
C GLY A 151 19.96 11.47 0.49
N ALA A 152 19.66 12.47 -0.33
CA ALA A 152 18.37 13.17 -0.24
C ALA A 152 17.16 12.25 -0.43
N GLU A 153 17.28 11.24 -1.30
CA GLU A 153 16.24 10.23 -1.52
C GLU A 153 16.06 9.33 -0.30
N GLU A 154 17.17 8.93 0.35
CA GLU A 154 17.12 8.12 1.57
C GLU A 154 16.38 8.84 2.71
N ILE A 155 16.69 10.13 2.91
CA ILE A 155 16.00 10.93 3.93
C ILE A 155 14.52 11.11 3.58
N SER A 156 14.20 11.35 2.32
CA SER A 156 12.82 11.54 1.85
C SER A 156 11.99 10.25 1.94
N ALA A 157 12.64 9.10 1.93
CA ALA A 157 12.00 7.79 2.06
C ALA A 157 11.73 7.39 3.52
N ILE A 158 12.23 8.14 4.51
CA ILE A 158 12.00 7.85 5.93
C ILE A 158 10.52 8.03 6.26
N VAL A 159 9.90 6.95 6.68
CA VAL A 159 8.49 6.92 7.13
C VAL A 159 8.41 6.90 8.66
N ASP A 160 9.35 6.26 9.34
CA ASP A 160 9.37 6.09 10.80
C ASP A 160 9.52 7.45 11.51
N HIS A 161 8.50 7.84 12.29
CA HIS A 161 8.49 9.09 13.05
C HIS A 161 9.67 9.22 14.01
N ARG A 162 10.22 8.11 14.53
CA ARG A 162 11.35 8.10 15.45
C ARG A 162 12.64 8.53 14.75
N ALA A 163 12.85 8.07 13.51
CA ALA A 163 14.00 8.47 12.71
C ALA A 163 13.94 9.96 12.35
N ILE A 164 12.76 10.47 12.00
CA ILE A 164 12.55 11.90 11.73
C ILE A 164 12.82 12.72 13.00
N ARG A 165 12.39 12.22 14.17
CA ARG A 165 12.69 12.87 15.46
C ARG A 165 14.19 12.94 15.73
N VAL A 166 14.94 11.88 15.45
CA VAL A 166 16.42 11.89 15.62
C VAL A 166 17.06 12.94 14.71
N LEU A 167 16.59 13.09 13.46
CA LEU A 167 17.08 14.14 12.56
C LEU A 167 16.78 15.55 13.11
N GLU A 168 15.61 15.75 13.68
CA GLU A 168 15.24 17.03 14.31
C GLU A 168 16.10 17.33 15.55
N ASP A 169 16.36 16.32 16.38
CA ASP A 169 17.23 16.49 17.54
C ASP A 169 18.69 16.80 17.11
N ALA A 170 19.17 16.17 16.05
CA ALA A 170 20.46 16.49 15.44
C ALA A 170 20.51 17.92 14.89
N ARG A 171 19.43 18.37 14.24
CA ARG A 171 19.29 19.74 13.73
C ARG A 171 19.36 20.76 14.88
N LYS A 172 18.57 20.57 15.94
CA LYS A 172 18.57 21.44 17.12
C LYS A 172 19.94 21.49 17.80
N TYR A 173 20.59 20.35 17.92
CA TYR A 173 21.95 20.31 18.48
C TYR A 173 22.91 21.16 17.64
N ARG A 174 22.85 21.07 16.32
CA ARG A 174 23.69 21.88 15.43
C ARG A 174 23.42 23.37 15.55
N GLU A 175 22.18 23.80 15.70
CA GLU A 175 21.82 25.19 15.95
C GLU A 175 22.44 25.70 17.26
N ILE A 176 22.35 24.92 18.34
CA ILE A 176 22.94 25.27 19.64
C ILE A 176 24.46 25.42 19.53
N VAL A 177 25.13 24.46 18.86
CA VAL A 177 26.59 24.49 18.70
C VAL A 177 27.05 25.66 17.82
N ALA A 178 26.24 26.01 16.80
CA ALA A 178 26.55 27.17 15.94
C ALA A 178 26.25 28.55 16.60
N GLY A 179 25.73 28.56 17.82
CA GLY A 179 25.43 29.80 18.56
C GLY A 179 24.23 30.58 17.98
N LYS A 180 23.30 29.89 17.35
CA LYS A 180 22.08 30.48 16.79
C LYS A 180 20.87 30.19 17.66
#